data_7cd64bb68403e3c2e91cd3db16bade09
#
_entry.id   7cd64bb68403e3c2e91cd3db16bade09
#
_cell.length_a   1.000
_cell.length_b   1.000
_cell.length_c   1.000
_cell.angle_alpha   90.00
_cell.angle_beta   90.00
_cell.angle_gamma   90.00
#
_symmetry.space_group_name_H-M   'P 1'
#
loop_
_entity.id
_entity.type
_entity.pdbx_description
1 polymer ?
#
loop_
_entity_poly.entity_id
_entity_poly.type
_entity_poly.pdbx_seq_one_letter_code
_entity_poly.pdbx_strand_id
1 'polypeptide(L)'
;NNVSFLGQTITSEIVVAFYMYISKFFNPIQALAEQFDMLQQSFASAEKIFTILDMEPEIVDAPDAIEMKEIKGEIEFKDVWFGYKENEWVLQGVSFHVYPKQTVAFVGATGAGKTTILSLICRNYDIQKGQILIDGVDIRKIKIASLRSHFGQMLQDVFLFSGDIRSNIVLHKEGVTDDEVWEACRYVNADSFIRMLPEGYNTVLEGDGSPDKTGLYLRDMDPKTSPADNSDLLVERGFLWRLPDRTDRRVIH
;
A
#
# COMPACT_ATOMS: atom_id res chain seq x y z
N ASN A 1 67.53 -22.22 27.66
CA ASN A 1 67.32 -23.62 27.35
C ASN A 1 67.29 -23.78 25.84
N ASN A 2 68.40 -24.22 25.22
CA ASN A 2 68.42 -24.53 23.79
C ASN A 2 67.84 -25.93 23.59
N VAL A 3 66.82 -26.05 22.80
CA VAL A 3 66.25 -27.35 22.41
C VAL A 3 66.87 -27.76 21.07
N SER A 4 67.42 -28.93 20.99
CA SER A 4 67.94 -29.47 19.75
C SER A 4 66.90 -30.37 19.08
N PHE A 5 66.55 -30.05 17.82
CA PHE A 5 65.66 -30.85 16.98
C PHE A 5 66.35 -31.13 15.64
N LEU A 6 66.38 -32.38 15.23
CA LEU A 6 67.03 -32.83 13.99
C LEU A 6 68.49 -32.34 13.83
N GLY A 7 69.26 -32.23 14.95
CA GLY A 7 70.67 -31.80 14.93
C GLY A 7 70.97 -30.32 14.82
N GLN A 8 69.85 -29.49 14.81
CA GLN A 8 69.92 -28.00 14.82
C GLN A 8 69.47 -27.44 16.17
N THR A 9 70.18 -26.41 16.64
CA THR A 9 69.82 -25.69 17.88
C THR A 9 68.75 -24.73 17.61
N ILE A 10 67.55 -24.94 18.18
CA ILE A 10 66.44 -24.00 18.10
C ILE A 10 66.59 -22.94 19.18
N THR A 11 66.84 -21.71 18.79
CA THR A 11 66.85 -20.54 19.68
C THR A 11 65.46 -19.92 19.79
N SER A 12 65.22 -19.17 20.88
CA SER A 12 63.97 -18.43 21.06
C SER A 12 63.62 -17.47 19.91
N GLU A 13 64.65 -16.94 19.28
CA GLU A 13 64.50 -16.02 18.11
C GLU A 13 63.94 -16.72 16.90
N ILE A 14 64.36 -17.99 16.63
CA ILE A 14 63.83 -18.81 15.53
C ILE A 14 62.35 -19.13 15.76
N VAL A 15 61.95 -19.42 17.00
CA VAL A 15 60.55 -19.71 17.33
C VAL A 15 59.66 -18.47 17.14
N VAL A 16 60.13 -17.29 17.57
CA VAL A 16 59.43 -16.03 17.38
C VAL A 16 59.30 -15.69 15.89
N ALA A 17 60.39 -15.82 15.13
CA ALA A 17 60.37 -15.58 13.69
C ALA A 17 59.42 -16.52 12.97
N PHE A 18 59.43 -17.80 13.33
CA PHE A 18 58.51 -18.79 12.76
C PHE A 18 57.03 -18.47 13.07
N TYR A 19 56.74 -18.09 14.31
CA TYR A 19 55.40 -17.66 14.70
C TYR A 19 54.93 -16.41 13.89
N MET A 20 55.81 -15.43 13.70
CA MET A 20 55.52 -14.27 12.87
C MET A 20 55.23 -14.62 11.41
N TYR A 21 56.00 -15.56 10.83
CA TYR A 21 55.77 -16.00 9.45
C TYR A 21 54.50 -16.82 9.31
N ILE A 22 54.18 -17.70 10.28
CA ILE A 22 52.89 -18.41 10.30
C ILE A 22 51.73 -17.42 10.31
N SER A 23 51.79 -16.44 11.20
CA SER A 23 50.70 -15.42 11.30
C SER A 23 50.56 -14.63 9.98
N LYS A 24 51.69 -14.22 9.38
CA LYS A 24 51.70 -13.53 8.08
C LYS A 24 51.17 -14.40 6.94
N PHE A 25 51.30 -15.70 7.02
CA PHE A 25 50.78 -16.63 6.01
C PHE A 25 49.29 -16.91 6.20
N PHE A 26 48.82 -17.09 7.43
CA PHE A 26 47.45 -17.46 7.70
C PHE A 26 46.48 -16.26 7.68
N ASN A 27 46.93 -15.05 8.07
CA ASN A 27 46.08 -13.85 8.06
C ASN A 27 45.48 -13.55 6.68
N PRO A 28 46.22 -13.57 5.56
CA PRO A 28 45.62 -13.39 4.24
C PRO A 28 44.62 -14.47 3.86
N ILE A 29 44.83 -15.72 4.29
CA ILE A 29 43.89 -16.81 4.02
C ILE A 29 42.57 -16.59 4.75
N GLN A 30 42.65 -16.18 6.02
CA GLN A 30 41.48 -15.83 6.79
C GLN A 30 40.71 -14.62 6.17
N ALA A 31 41.47 -13.59 5.77
CA ALA A 31 40.86 -12.44 5.09
C ALA A 31 40.17 -12.83 3.78
N LEU A 32 40.75 -13.77 3.00
CA LEU A 32 40.09 -14.29 1.80
C LEU A 32 38.81 -15.05 2.12
N ALA A 33 38.78 -15.86 3.19
CA ALA A 33 37.61 -16.57 3.64
C ALA A 33 36.50 -15.59 4.04
N GLU A 34 36.82 -14.54 4.79
CA GLU A 34 35.88 -13.48 5.19
C GLU A 34 35.31 -12.73 3.98
N GLN A 35 36.16 -12.43 2.97
CA GLN A 35 35.69 -11.82 1.73
C GLN A 35 34.75 -12.74 0.93
N PHE A 36 35.05 -14.05 0.92
CA PHE A 36 34.21 -15.02 0.26
C PHE A 36 32.84 -15.14 0.91
N ASP A 37 32.79 -15.14 2.25
CA ASP A 37 31.52 -15.14 3.00
C ASP A 37 30.69 -13.87 2.71
N MET A 38 31.35 -12.70 2.64
CA MET A 38 30.69 -11.44 2.27
C MET A 38 30.13 -11.48 0.85
N LEU A 39 30.84 -12.08 -0.10
CA LEU A 39 30.37 -12.28 -1.47
C LEU A 39 29.13 -13.18 -1.51
N GLN A 40 29.14 -14.30 -0.77
CA GLN A 40 27.98 -15.19 -0.72
C GLN A 40 26.73 -14.48 -0.15
N GLN A 41 26.89 -13.70 0.92
CA GLN A 41 25.79 -12.91 1.48
C GLN A 41 25.26 -11.87 0.47
N SER A 42 26.18 -11.24 -0.28
CA SER A 42 25.81 -10.26 -1.31
C SER A 42 25.05 -10.92 -2.46
N PHE A 43 25.47 -12.09 -2.91
CA PHE A 43 24.75 -12.85 -3.94
C PHE A 43 23.38 -13.30 -3.48
N ALA A 44 23.24 -13.81 -2.24
CA ALA A 44 21.94 -14.19 -1.69
C ALA A 44 20.99 -12.99 -1.57
N SER A 45 21.52 -11.81 -1.25
CA SER A 45 20.72 -10.58 -1.21
C SER A 45 20.31 -10.12 -2.60
N ALA A 46 21.23 -10.18 -3.56
CA ALA A 46 20.95 -9.84 -4.97
C ALA A 46 19.90 -10.78 -5.56
N GLU A 47 19.99 -12.09 -5.31
CA GLU A 47 19.01 -13.07 -5.76
C GLU A 47 17.59 -12.72 -5.29
N LYS A 48 17.43 -12.34 -4.00
CA LYS A 48 16.13 -11.92 -3.48
C LYS A 48 15.59 -10.67 -4.18
N ILE A 49 16.49 -9.70 -4.45
CA ILE A 49 16.09 -8.46 -5.16
C ILE A 49 15.63 -8.80 -6.57
N PHE A 50 16.40 -9.59 -7.32
CA PHE A 50 16.02 -9.98 -8.68
C PHE A 50 14.78 -10.84 -8.70
N THR A 51 14.60 -11.75 -7.75
CA THR A 51 13.34 -12.53 -7.63
C THR A 51 12.11 -11.63 -7.50
N ILE A 52 12.23 -10.53 -6.74
CA ILE A 52 11.12 -9.56 -6.60
C ILE A 52 10.94 -8.74 -7.87
N LEU A 53 12.04 -8.31 -8.51
CA LEU A 53 12.00 -7.51 -9.74
C LEU A 53 11.44 -8.30 -10.94
N ASP A 54 11.76 -9.59 -11.00
CA ASP A 54 11.31 -10.49 -12.07
C ASP A 54 9.92 -11.08 -11.82
N MET A 55 9.30 -10.77 -10.66
CA MET A 55 7.96 -11.24 -10.35
C MET A 55 6.93 -10.58 -11.26
N GLU A 56 6.24 -11.38 -12.04
CA GLU A 56 5.14 -10.91 -12.89
C GLU A 56 3.93 -10.55 -12.03
N PRO A 57 3.27 -9.41 -12.28
CA PRO A 57 2.02 -9.06 -11.60
C PRO A 57 0.94 -10.12 -11.86
N GLU A 58 0.26 -10.56 -10.81
CA GLU A 58 -0.83 -11.54 -10.91
C GLU A 58 -2.02 -11.00 -11.71
N ILE A 59 -2.25 -9.68 -11.62
CA ILE A 59 -3.36 -9.01 -12.32
C ILE A 59 -2.77 -8.08 -13.37
N VAL A 60 -3.06 -8.38 -14.61
CA VAL A 60 -2.62 -7.63 -15.79
C VAL A 60 -3.80 -7.21 -16.66
N ASP A 61 -3.60 -6.20 -17.47
CA ASP A 61 -4.59 -5.80 -18.46
C ASP A 61 -4.75 -6.88 -19.52
N ALA A 62 -6.00 -7.18 -19.87
CA ALA A 62 -6.28 -8.03 -21.00
C ALA A 62 -5.77 -7.37 -22.31
N PRO A 63 -5.34 -8.14 -23.33
CA PRO A 63 -4.86 -7.56 -24.59
C PRO A 63 -5.89 -6.67 -25.30
N ASP A 64 -7.17 -6.92 -25.06
CA ASP A 64 -8.33 -6.18 -25.59
C ASP A 64 -8.93 -5.20 -24.58
N ALA A 65 -8.22 -4.90 -23.46
CA ALA A 65 -8.71 -4.00 -22.43
C ALA A 65 -8.88 -2.57 -22.97
N ILE A 66 -10.07 -2.03 -22.71
CA ILE A 66 -10.47 -0.69 -23.13
C ILE A 66 -10.15 0.36 -22.08
N GLU A 67 -9.94 1.58 -22.50
CA GLU A 67 -9.84 2.74 -21.65
C GLU A 67 -11.20 3.41 -21.52
N MET A 68 -11.70 3.55 -20.29
CA MET A 68 -12.95 4.27 -20.01
C MET A 68 -12.63 5.72 -19.66
N LYS A 69 -12.99 6.67 -20.53
CA LYS A 69 -12.76 8.10 -20.31
C LYS A 69 -13.66 8.68 -19.23
N GLU A 70 -14.85 8.15 -19.12
CA GLU A 70 -15.86 8.57 -18.13
C GLU A 70 -16.54 7.33 -17.55
N ILE A 71 -16.71 7.30 -16.23
CA ILE A 71 -17.46 6.26 -15.52
C ILE A 71 -18.65 6.93 -14.86
N LYS A 72 -19.88 6.46 -15.18
CA LYS A 72 -21.14 6.94 -14.58
C LYS A 72 -21.31 6.41 -13.17
N GLY A 73 -20.72 5.26 -12.88
CA GLY A 73 -20.72 4.64 -11.57
C GLY A 73 -21.83 3.61 -11.35
N GLU A 74 -22.31 2.98 -12.40
CA GLU A 74 -23.15 1.80 -12.29
C GLU A 74 -22.28 0.57 -11.99
N ILE A 75 -22.58 -0.17 -10.93
CA ILE A 75 -21.83 -1.36 -10.53
C ILE A 75 -22.79 -2.53 -10.40
N GLU A 76 -22.50 -3.63 -11.09
CA GLU A 76 -23.32 -4.84 -11.03
C GLU A 76 -22.47 -6.06 -10.72
N PHE A 77 -22.81 -6.79 -9.67
CA PHE A 77 -22.28 -8.09 -9.31
C PHE A 77 -23.25 -9.17 -9.76
N LYS A 78 -22.76 -10.16 -10.51
CA LYS A 78 -23.54 -11.30 -11.02
C LYS A 78 -22.93 -12.61 -10.57
N ASP A 79 -23.57 -13.26 -9.61
CA ASP A 79 -23.15 -14.58 -9.08
C ASP A 79 -21.65 -14.64 -8.78
N VAL A 80 -21.13 -13.65 -8.04
CA VAL A 80 -19.71 -13.50 -7.78
C VAL A 80 -19.25 -14.45 -6.68
N TRP A 81 -18.24 -15.25 -6.99
CA TRP A 81 -17.55 -16.15 -6.07
C TRP A 81 -16.08 -15.73 -5.97
N PHE A 82 -15.61 -15.55 -4.74
CA PHE A 82 -14.25 -15.15 -4.49
C PHE A 82 -13.69 -15.73 -3.19
N GLY A 83 -12.43 -16.16 -3.23
CA GLY A 83 -11.62 -16.57 -2.08
C GLY A 83 -10.17 -16.18 -2.27
N TYR A 84 -9.49 -15.80 -1.19
CA TYR A 84 -8.06 -15.47 -1.21
C TYR A 84 -7.16 -16.70 -1.37
N LYS A 85 -7.70 -17.88 -1.04
CA LYS A 85 -7.04 -19.18 -1.19
C LYS A 85 -7.99 -20.16 -1.84
N GLU A 86 -7.43 -21.16 -2.50
CA GLU A 86 -8.23 -22.26 -3.07
C GLU A 86 -9.11 -22.92 -2.00
N ASN A 87 -10.38 -23.10 -2.33
CA ASN A 87 -11.40 -23.72 -1.48
C ASN A 87 -11.80 -22.94 -0.20
N GLU A 88 -11.28 -21.74 0.02
CA GLU A 88 -11.68 -20.87 1.13
C GLU A 88 -12.53 -19.70 0.58
N TRP A 89 -13.82 -19.93 0.35
CA TRP A 89 -14.72 -18.92 -0.19
C TRP A 89 -15.06 -17.84 0.82
N VAL A 90 -14.78 -16.59 0.47
CA VAL A 90 -15.18 -15.39 1.21
C VAL A 90 -16.51 -14.84 0.69
N LEU A 91 -16.71 -14.85 -0.62
CA LEU A 91 -17.96 -14.50 -1.28
C LEU A 91 -18.49 -15.72 -2.01
N GLN A 92 -19.78 -15.98 -1.89
CA GLN A 92 -20.45 -17.16 -2.45
C GLN A 92 -21.75 -16.74 -3.14
N GLY A 93 -21.71 -16.59 -4.49
CA GLY A 93 -22.88 -16.28 -5.29
C GLY A 93 -23.45 -14.89 -5.04
N VAL A 94 -22.60 -13.91 -4.71
CA VAL A 94 -23.04 -12.55 -4.37
C VAL A 94 -23.52 -11.82 -5.62
N SER A 95 -24.76 -11.31 -5.56
CA SER A 95 -25.38 -10.55 -6.63
C SER A 95 -26.04 -9.31 -6.08
N PHE A 96 -25.71 -8.14 -6.62
CA PHE A 96 -26.36 -6.86 -6.32
C PHE A 96 -26.12 -5.87 -7.45
N HIS A 97 -26.90 -4.79 -7.44
CA HIS A 97 -26.79 -3.73 -8.42
C HIS A 97 -26.80 -2.37 -7.71
N VAL A 98 -25.82 -1.53 -8.02
CA VAL A 98 -25.70 -0.15 -7.55
C VAL A 98 -25.87 0.77 -8.74
N TYR A 99 -26.84 1.66 -8.67
CA TYR A 99 -27.08 2.62 -9.73
C TYR A 99 -26.18 3.85 -9.62
N PRO A 100 -25.96 4.59 -10.71
CA PRO A 100 -25.19 5.83 -10.70
C PRO A 100 -25.69 6.79 -9.61
N LYS A 101 -24.75 7.40 -8.87
CA LYS A 101 -25.03 8.37 -7.78
C LYS A 101 -25.74 7.77 -6.54
N GLN A 102 -25.90 6.48 -6.46
CA GLN A 102 -26.49 5.81 -5.31
C GLN A 102 -25.46 5.65 -4.18
N THR A 103 -25.86 5.90 -2.94
CA THR A 103 -25.06 5.58 -1.75
C THR A 103 -25.47 4.21 -1.24
N VAL A 104 -24.51 3.31 -1.07
CA VAL A 104 -24.72 1.93 -0.61
C VAL A 104 -23.87 1.69 0.63
N ALA A 105 -24.46 1.09 1.66
CA ALA A 105 -23.76 0.65 2.86
C ALA A 105 -23.79 -0.88 2.94
N PHE A 106 -22.61 -1.51 3.06
CA PHE A 106 -22.48 -2.93 3.33
C PHE A 106 -22.41 -3.16 4.84
N VAL A 107 -23.38 -3.85 5.40
CA VAL A 107 -23.51 -4.13 6.83
C VAL A 107 -23.34 -5.63 7.08
N GLY A 108 -22.66 -5.99 8.15
CA GLY A 108 -22.43 -7.40 8.51
C GLY A 108 -21.31 -7.55 9.53
N ALA A 109 -21.16 -8.75 10.10
CA ALA A 109 -20.12 -9.08 11.05
C ALA A 109 -18.70 -8.91 10.46
N THR A 110 -17.70 -8.80 11.34
CA THR A 110 -16.30 -8.82 10.90
C THR A 110 -16.01 -10.15 10.18
N GLY A 111 -15.34 -10.08 9.03
CA GLY A 111 -15.10 -11.26 8.20
C GLY A 111 -16.20 -11.60 7.17
N ALA A 112 -17.33 -10.86 7.13
CA ALA A 112 -18.42 -11.09 6.18
C ALA A 112 -18.10 -10.69 4.72
N GLY A 113 -16.87 -10.35 4.39
CA GLY A 113 -16.46 -10.02 3.02
C GLY A 113 -16.69 -8.57 2.57
N LYS A 114 -17.09 -7.65 3.46
CA LYS A 114 -17.33 -6.24 3.10
C LYS A 114 -16.13 -5.55 2.43
N THR A 115 -14.96 -5.65 3.05
CA THR A 115 -13.71 -5.11 2.49
C THR A 115 -13.30 -5.83 1.20
N THR A 116 -13.63 -7.11 1.10
CA THR A 116 -13.37 -7.90 -0.11
C THR A 116 -14.16 -7.38 -1.31
N ILE A 117 -15.45 -7.04 -1.12
CA ILE A 117 -16.27 -6.43 -2.20
C ILE A 117 -15.59 -5.16 -2.73
N LEU A 118 -15.13 -4.30 -1.82
CA LEU A 118 -14.44 -3.06 -2.20
C LEU A 118 -13.13 -3.33 -2.96
N SER A 119 -12.34 -4.29 -2.49
CA SER A 119 -11.10 -4.71 -3.15
C SER A 119 -11.35 -5.28 -4.56
N LEU A 120 -12.45 -5.98 -4.76
CA LEU A 120 -12.86 -6.51 -6.06
C LEU A 120 -13.33 -5.40 -7.02
N ILE A 121 -14.05 -4.39 -6.52
CA ILE A 121 -14.43 -3.23 -7.33
C ILE A 121 -13.20 -2.46 -7.83
N CYS A 122 -12.15 -2.31 -7.01
CA CYS A 122 -10.87 -1.72 -7.43
C CYS A 122 -10.00 -2.66 -8.27
N ARG A 123 -10.46 -3.88 -8.52
CA ARG A 123 -9.72 -4.94 -9.20
C ARG A 123 -8.32 -5.13 -8.59
N ASN A 124 -8.28 -5.25 -7.24
CA ASN A 124 -7.07 -5.67 -6.54
C ASN A 124 -6.88 -7.19 -6.61
N TYR A 125 -7.95 -7.90 -6.95
CA TYR A 125 -8.01 -9.34 -7.19
C TYR A 125 -8.99 -9.63 -8.32
N ASP A 126 -8.76 -10.69 -9.09
CA ASP A 126 -9.72 -11.20 -10.06
C ASP A 126 -10.61 -12.28 -9.42
N ILE A 127 -11.88 -12.33 -9.79
CA ILE A 127 -12.87 -13.26 -9.28
C ILE A 127 -12.72 -14.65 -9.91
N GLN A 128 -13.04 -15.70 -9.17
CA GLN A 128 -12.98 -17.07 -9.66
C GLN A 128 -14.24 -17.45 -10.47
N LYS A 129 -15.43 -16.94 -10.08
CA LYS A 129 -16.70 -17.19 -10.82
C LYS A 129 -17.57 -15.94 -10.80
N GLY A 130 -18.45 -15.86 -11.80
CA GLY A 130 -19.36 -14.74 -11.96
C GLY A 130 -18.79 -13.59 -12.79
N GLN A 131 -19.38 -12.42 -12.65
CA GLN A 131 -18.99 -11.20 -13.34
C GLN A 131 -19.17 -9.98 -12.45
N ILE A 132 -18.27 -9.02 -12.60
CA ILE A 132 -18.41 -7.67 -12.06
C ILE A 132 -18.43 -6.72 -13.26
N LEU A 133 -19.48 -5.93 -13.38
CA LEU A 133 -19.64 -4.97 -14.46
C LEU A 133 -19.59 -3.54 -13.90
N ILE A 134 -18.89 -2.67 -14.60
CA ILE A 134 -18.86 -1.23 -14.38
C ILE A 134 -19.43 -0.57 -15.62
N ASP A 135 -20.54 0.16 -15.47
CA ASP A 135 -21.28 0.76 -16.60
C ASP A 135 -21.57 -0.26 -17.72
N GLY A 136 -21.90 -1.51 -17.34
CA GLY A 136 -22.20 -2.60 -18.27
C GLY A 136 -20.97 -3.30 -18.87
N VAL A 137 -19.74 -2.84 -18.58
CA VAL A 137 -18.49 -3.46 -19.07
C VAL A 137 -17.87 -4.34 -17.99
N ASP A 138 -17.46 -5.57 -18.36
CA ASP A 138 -16.76 -6.46 -17.44
C ASP A 138 -15.44 -5.82 -16.98
N ILE A 139 -15.22 -5.79 -15.67
CA ILE A 139 -14.06 -5.14 -15.04
C ILE A 139 -12.72 -5.67 -15.56
N ARG A 140 -12.67 -6.94 -16.02
CA ARG A 140 -11.49 -7.57 -16.60
C ARG A 140 -11.14 -7.03 -17.99
N LYS A 141 -12.10 -6.39 -18.68
CA LYS A 141 -11.93 -5.75 -20.00
C LYS A 141 -11.64 -4.26 -19.90
N ILE A 142 -11.52 -3.71 -18.71
CA ILE A 142 -11.17 -2.31 -18.49
C ILE A 142 -9.70 -2.25 -18.09
N LYS A 143 -8.94 -1.30 -18.66
CA LYS A 143 -7.55 -1.05 -18.24
C LYS A 143 -7.51 -0.67 -16.77
N ILE A 144 -6.66 -1.32 -16.00
CA ILE A 144 -6.54 -1.14 -14.54
C ILE A 144 -6.25 0.31 -14.18
N ALA A 145 -5.34 0.97 -14.90
CA ALA A 145 -5.01 2.37 -14.68
C ALA A 145 -6.23 3.28 -14.91
N SER A 146 -6.98 3.05 -15.99
CA SER A 146 -8.21 3.80 -16.30
C SER A 146 -9.29 3.55 -15.25
N LEU A 147 -9.50 2.31 -14.84
CA LEU A 147 -10.45 1.95 -13.79
C LEU A 147 -10.12 2.68 -12.49
N ARG A 148 -8.89 2.50 -12.01
CA ARG A 148 -8.47 3.05 -10.70
C ARG A 148 -8.40 4.57 -10.67
N SER A 149 -8.20 5.26 -11.79
CA SER A 149 -8.21 6.73 -11.84
C SER A 149 -9.59 7.34 -11.52
N HIS A 150 -10.66 6.54 -11.61
CA HIS A 150 -12.03 6.98 -11.31
C HIS A 150 -12.49 6.60 -9.88
N PHE A 151 -11.65 5.87 -9.13
CA PHE A 151 -11.95 5.48 -7.76
C PHE A 151 -11.13 6.28 -6.74
N GLY A 152 -11.79 6.79 -5.71
CA GLY A 152 -11.15 7.25 -4.49
C GLY A 152 -11.38 6.21 -3.39
N GLN A 153 -10.29 5.69 -2.81
CA GLN A 153 -10.38 4.74 -1.70
C GLN A 153 -9.93 5.41 -0.40
N MET A 154 -10.79 5.41 0.61
CA MET A 154 -10.42 5.80 1.95
C MET A 154 -10.09 4.54 2.76
N LEU A 155 -8.86 4.44 3.26
CA LEU A 155 -8.41 3.34 4.11
C LEU A 155 -8.76 3.62 5.58
N GLN A 156 -8.90 2.57 6.36
CA GLN A 156 -9.15 2.67 7.80
C GLN A 156 -7.94 3.26 8.53
N ASP A 157 -6.75 2.78 8.20
CA ASP A 157 -5.49 3.29 8.72
C ASP A 157 -4.96 4.34 7.73
N VAL A 158 -4.87 5.57 8.20
CA VAL A 158 -4.36 6.68 7.40
C VAL A 158 -2.84 6.65 7.43
N PHE A 159 -2.23 6.59 6.26
CA PHE A 159 -0.80 6.74 6.09
C PHE A 159 -0.49 8.12 5.52
N LEU A 160 0.42 8.85 6.18
CA LEU A 160 0.91 10.14 5.71
C LEU A 160 2.36 9.96 5.25
N PHE A 161 2.65 10.42 4.06
CA PHE A 161 4.01 10.45 3.53
C PHE A 161 4.80 11.62 4.12
N SER A 162 6.11 11.44 4.29
CA SER A 162 7.01 12.54 4.62
C SER A 162 6.92 13.62 3.54
N GLY A 163 6.82 14.88 3.96
CA GLY A 163 6.60 16.02 3.08
C GLY A 163 5.59 16.99 3.66
N ASP A 164 5.06 17.89 2.87
CA ASP A 164 4.04 18.82 3.31
C ASP A 164 2.62 18.26 3.15
N ILE A 165 1.63 18.92 3.75
CA ILE A 165 0.22 18.52 3.64
C ILE A 165 -0.24 18.57 2.19
N ARG A 166 0.20 19.56 1.42
CA ARG A 166 -0.13 19.71 0.01
C ARG A 166 0.29 18.49 -0.80
N SER A 167 1.54 18.03 -0.64
CA SER A 167 2.06 16.86 -1.34
C SER A 167 1.29 15.58 -0.98
N ASN A 168 0.84 15.46 0.27
CA ASN A 168 -0.01 14.36 0.71
C ASN A 168 -1.44 14.40 0.13
N ILE A 169 -1.97 15.59 -0.15
CA ILE A 169 -3.30 15.74 -0.81
C ILE A 169 -3.21 15.46 -2.31
N VAL A 170 -2.17 15.99 -2.95
CA VAL A 170 -2.00 15.92 -4.41
C VAL A 170 -1.50 14.54 -4.87
N LEU A 171 -0.73 13.80 -4.03
CA LEU A 171 -0.19 12.47 -4.31
C LEU A 171 0.47 12.36 -5.69
N HIS A 172 1.38 13.29 -6.00
CA HIS A 172 2.12 13.35 -7.27
C HIS A 172 1.27 13.58 -8.54
N LYS A 173 0.01 13.97 -8.40
CA LYS A 173 -0.82 14.33 -9.55
C LYS A 173 -0.33 15.67 -10.11
N GLU A 174 0.11 15.69 -11.37
CA GLU A 174 0.58 16.89 -12.04
C GLU A 174 -0.57 17.85 -12.39
N GLY A 175 -0.27 19.16 -12.38
CA GLY A 175 -1.20 20.18 -12.84
C GLY A 175 -2.29 20.58 -11.86
N VAL A 176 -2.28 20.07 -10.62
CA VAL A 176 -3.24 20.46 -9.58
C VAL A 176 -2.94 21.86 -9.05
N THR A 177 -3.92 22.75 -9.17
CA THR A 177 -3.83 24.14 -8.69
C THR A 177 -4.09 24.22 -7.17
N ASP A 178 -3.63 25.31 -6.56
CA ASP A 178 -3.86 25.54 -5.12
C ASP A 178 -5.36 25.74 -4.80
N ASP A 179 -6.13 26.30 -5.74
CA ASP A 179 -7.57 26.46 -5.58
C ASP A 179 -8.28 25.09 -5.53
N GLU A 180 -7.86 24.13 -6.37
CA GLU A 180 -8.39 22.77 -6.33
C GLU A 180 -8.02 22.05 -5.03
N VAL A 181 -6.82 22.28 -4.50
CA VAL A 181 -6.41 21.76 -3.18
C VAL A 181 -7.32 22.31 -2.09
N TRP A 182 -7.56 23.63 -2.07
CA TRP A 182 -8.45 24.24 -1.10
C TRP A 182 -9.91 23.81 -1.26
N GLU A 183 -10.36 23.59 -2.48
CA GLU A 183 -11.71 23.07 -2.73
C GLU A 183 -11.85 21.64 -2.17
N ALA A 184 -10.87 20.78 -2.39
CA ALA A 184 -10.84 19.44 -1.81
C ALA A 184 -10.83 19.49 -0.28
N CYS A 185 -10.00 20.34 0.33
CA CYS A 185 -9.96 20.52 1.78
C CYS A 185 -11.32 20.99 2.34
N ARG A 186 -11.98 21.92 1.67
CA ARG A 186 -13.33 22.38 2.08
C ARG A 186 -14.36 21.28 1.95
N TYR A 187 -14.27 20.46 0.92
CA TYR A 187 -15.20 19.36 0.70
C TYR A 187 -15.20 18.34 1.85
N VAL A 188 -14.03 18.08 2.45
CA VAL A 188 -13.88 17.16 3.59
C VAL A 188 -13.84 17.88 4.95
N ASN A 189 -14.11 19.19 4.99
CA ASN A 189 -14.07 20.06 6.19
C ASN A 189 -12.67 20.12 6.86
N ALA A 190 -11.59 19.87 6.12
CA ALA A 190 -10.22 19.95 6.63
C ALA A 190 -9.64 21.37 6.56
N ASP A 191 -10.25 22.26 5.78
CA ASP A 191 -9.73 23.61 5.50
C ASP A 191 -9.60 24.48 6.77
N SER A 192 -10.55 24.39 7.68
CA SER A 192 -10.54 25.15 8.93
C SER A 192 -9.35 24.78 9.81
N PHE A 193 -9.02 23.51 9.90
CA PHE A 193 -7.90 22.98 10.64
C PHE A 193 -6.56 23.35 9.97
N ILE A 194 -6.45 23.11 8.67
CA ILE A 194 -5.21 23.40 7.93
C ILE A 194 -4.85 24.89 8.00
N ARG A 195 -5.84 25.79 7.97
CA ARG A 195 -5.63 27.23 8.12
C ARG A 195 -5.13 27.65 9.51
N MET A 196 -5.35 26.85 10.55
CA MET A 196 -4.83 27.10 11.89
C MET A 196 -3.36 26.73 12.05
N LEU A 197 -2.80 25.95 11.11
CA LEU A 197 -1.39 25.60 11.12
C LEU A 197 -0.53 26.80 10.67
N PRO A 198 0.68 26.98 11.22
CA PRO A 198 1.54 28.14 10.94
C PRO A 198 1.82 28.37 9.45
N GLU A 199 1.98 27.30 8.69
CA GLU A 199 2.30 27.34 7.25
C GLU A 199 1.13 26.81 6.39
N GLY A 200 -0.05 26.61 6.99
CA GLY A 200 -1.22 26.06 6.29
C GLY A 200 -0.92 24.71 5.65
N TYR A 201 -1.28 24.53 4.37
CA TYR A 201 -1.03 23.27 3.65
C TYR A 201 0.45 23.02 3.30
N ASN A 202 1.35 24.03 3.47
CA ASN A 202 2.79 23.87 3.32
C ASN A 202 3.46 23.37 4.62
N THR A 203 2.69 23.16 5.68
CA THR A 203 3.20 22.59 6.93
C THR A 203 3.83 21.24 6.66
N VAL A 204 5.11 21.10 7.02
CA VAL A 204 5.89 19.87 6.83
C VAL A 204 5.47 18.84 7.90
N LEU A 205 5.19 17.63 7.44
CA LEU A 205 4.91 16.45 8.26
C LEU A 205 6.22 15.69 8.43
N GLU A 206 6.73 15.63 9.65
CA GLU A 206 7.92 14.85 10.00
C GLU A 206 7.51 13.44 10.40
N GLY A 207 8.17 12.44 9.81
CA GLY A 207 8.01 11.03 10.20
C GLY A 207 7.57 10.12 9.05
N ASP A 208 7.87 8.86 9.22
CA ASP A 208 7.50 7.74 8.32
C ASP A 208 6.08 7.21 8.59
N GLY A 209 5.09 8.10 8.65
CA GLY A 209 3.71 7.75 9.00
C GLY A 209 3.49 7.46 10.49
N SER A 210 4.49 7.68 11.34
CA SER A 210 4.33 7.66 12.78
C SER A 210 3.45 8.83 13.23
N PRO A 211 2.48 8.63 14.13
CA PRO A 211 1.62 9.70 14.63
C PRO A 211 2.42 10.62 15.57
N ASP A 212 3.34 11.39 15.02
CA ASP A 212 3.88 12.51 15.74
C ASP A 212 2.83 13.62 15.82
N LYS A 213 2.99 14.59 16.69
CA LYS A 213 1.94 15.51 17.16
C LYS A 213 0.99 16.05 16.10
N THR A 214 1.44 16.17 14.84
CA THR A 214 0.62 16.63 13.70
C THR A 214 -0.29 15.54 13.17
N GLY A 215 0.15 14.26 13.13
CA GLY A 215 -0.67 13.11 12.76
C GLY A 215 -1.78 12.83 13.78
N LEU A 216 -1.57 13.18 15.05
CA LEU A 216 -2.59 13.09 16.08
C LEU A 216 -3.77 14.03 15.77
N TYR A 217 -3.51 15.23 15.28
CA TYR A 217 -4.56 16.20 14.91
C TYR A 217 -5.38 15.76 13.70
N LEU A 218 -4.78 15.12 12.70
CA LEU A 218 -5.52 14.61 11.53
C LEU A 218 -6.34 13.35 11.89
N ARG A 219 -5.89 12.56 12.86
CA ARG A 219 -6.62 11.39 13.38
C ARG A 219 -7.76 11.77 14.31
N ASP A 220 -7.60 12.85 15.08
CA ASP A 220 -8.62 13.34 16.02
C ASP A 220 -9.73 14.14 15.31
N MET A 221 -9.60 14.39 14.02
CA MET A 221 -10.70 14.81 13.15
C MET A 221 -11.59 13.63 12.76
N ASP A 222 -11.90 12.74 13.71
CA ASP A 222 -12.99 11.80 13.59
C ASP A 222 -14.28 12.62 13.35
N PRO A 223 -15.01 12.38 12.24
CA PRO A 223 -16.29 13.06 11.99
C PRO A 223 -17.31 12.89 13.13
N LYS A 224 -17.04 12.03 14.12
CA LYS A 224 -17.83 11.86 15.33
C LYS A 224 -17.72 13.02 16.34
N THR A 225 -16.75 13.91 16.21
CA THR A 225 -16.55 15.02 17.17
C THR A 225 -16.95 16.39 16.62
N SER A 226 -17.41 16.50 15.38
CA SER A 226 -17.99 17.73 14.87
C SER A 226 -19.39 17.96 15.42
N PRO A 227 -19.68 19.08 16.12
CA PRO A 227 -20.99 19.32 16.75
C PRO A 227 -22.08 19.74 15.78
N ALA A 228 -21.92 19.61 14.48
CA ALA A 228 -22.92 19.90 13.48
C ALA A 228 -23.56 18.60 12.98
N ASP A 229 -24.73 18.31 13.53
CA ASP A 229 -25.81 17.49 12.97
C ASP A 229 -25.40 16.41 11.93
N ASN A 230 -24.63 15.42 12.40
CA ASN A 230 -24.08 14.32 11.61
C ASN A 230 -24.95 13.05 11.66
N SER A 231 -26.28 13.20 11.77
CA SER A 231 -27.21 12.06 11.66
C SER A 231 -27.18 11.39 10.28
N ASP A 232 -26.44 11.94 9.31
CA ASP A 232 -26.48 11.53 7.90
C ASP A 232 -25.18 10.98 7.31
N LEU A 233 -24.10 10.89 8.10
CA LEU A 233 -22.83 10.30 7.66
C LEU A 233 -22.49 9.08 8.51
N LEU A 234 -23.13 7.95 8.23
CA LEU A 234 -22.61 6.63 8.59
C LEU A 234 -21.47 6.29 7.63
N VAL A 235 -20.29 6.84 7.89
CA VAL A 235 -19.04 6.41 7.28
C VAL A 235 -18.46 5.26 8.11
N GLU A 236 -19.09 4.11 8.05
CA GLU A 236 -18.37 2.87 8.38
C GLU A 236 -17.64 2.38 7.12
N ARG A 237 -16.36 2.76 7.03
CA ARG A 237 -15.31 2.07 6.28
C ARG A 237 -15.60 1.78 4.80
N GLY A 238 -15.26 2.70 3.96
CA GLY A 238 -15.05 2.43 2.54
C GLY A 238 -15.88 3.26 1.58
N PHE A 239 -15.25 3.89 0.65
CA PHE A 239 -15.71 4.59 -0.56
C PHE A 239 -16.48 5.89 -0.41
N LEU A 240 -15.79 6.97 -0.71
CA LEU A 240 -16.40 8.23 -1.12
C LEU A 240 -16.49 8.28 -2.65
N TRP A 241 -17.66 7.94 -3.19
CA TRP A 241 -18.01 8.35 -4.52
C TRP A 241 -18.40 9.84 -4.48
N ARG A 242 -18.00 10.58 -5.51
CA ARG A 242 -18.42 11.97 -5.71
C ARG A 242 -19.95 12.03 -5.65
N LEU A 243 -20.48 12.51 -4.54
CA LEU A 243 -21.91 12.65 -4.32
C LEU A 243 -22.42 13.93 -4.99
N PRO A 244 -23.36 13.83 -5.92
CA PRO A 244 -24.40 14.84 -6.06
C PRO A 244 -25.71 14.24 -5.58
N ASP A 245 -26.29 14.93 -4.62
CA ASP A 245 -27.67 14.85 -4.16
C ASP A 245 -28.16 13.64 -3.35
N ARG A 246 -28.89 13.95 -2.26
CA ARG A 246 -29.16 13.16 -1.05
C ARG A 246 -30.37 12.21 -1.13
N THR A 247 -30.78 11.64 -2.24
CA THR A 247 -32.14 11.10 -2.32
C THR A 247 -32.33 9.59 -2.42
N ASP A 248 -31.30 8.78 -2.61
CA ASP A 248 -31.55 7.31 -2.68
C ASP A 248 -30.48 6.49 -1.90
N ARG A 249 -30.88 5.96 -0.74
CA ARG A 249 -30.06 5.13 0.13
C ARG A 249 -30.62 3.71 0.18
N ARG A 250 -29.80 2.71 -0.17
CA ARG A 250 -30.13 1.29 0.02
C ARG A 250 -29.09 0.59 0.89
N VAL A 251 -29.54 -0.22 1.83
CA VAL A 251 -28.72 -1.06 2.69
C VAL A 251 -28.75 -2.48 2.13
N ILE A 252 -27.58 -3.08 1.93
CA ILE A 252 -27.41 -4.47 1.51
C ILE A 252 -26.88 -5.26 2.71
N HIS A 253 -27.60 -6.27 3.15
CA HIS A 253 -27.26 -7.15 4.28
C HIS A 253 -26.49 -8.39 3.84
#